data_2777659090ddb95a734572e57973c4fb
#
_entry.id   2777659090ddb95a734572e57973c4fb
#
_cell.length_a   1.000
_cell.length_b   1.000
_cell.length_c   1.000
_cell.angle_alpha   90.00
_cell.angle_beta   90.00
_cell.angle_gamma   90.00
#
_symmetry.space_group_name_H-M   'P 1'
#
loop_
_entity.id
_entity.type
_entity.pdbx_description
1 polymer ?
#
loop_
_entity_poly.entity_id
_entity_poly.type
_entity_poly.pdbx_seq_one_letter_code
_entity_poly.pdbx_strand_id
1 'polypeptide(L)'
;DRRQRQMCIRDRFGISPFGEESVLCLDLNGQYVYYFESLRDAFWGDGSIFYNWSRNLSGNFMGIIGYYLASPFTLIVMLLPEKWILASLLIMQLCKLGAAGVTFSYYLQKRREVSAPHALLFSSMYAMMAYAVIQLIDPMWLDGLVFLPLIIAGLECLVDDGRKINYAIPLAFMFVAHFYIGFMIAIFIVIYFIFYLFFGTDRKGRKAYDYFQTIGRMCYTTIAGLLCSAIMLLPMVYTLSQGKMEFTE
;
A
#
# COMPACT_ATOMS: atom_id res chain seq x y z
N ASP A 1 15.13 21.43 -11.15
CA ASP A 1 14.61 20.80 -9.98
C ASP A 1 13.21 20.21 -10.25
N ARG A 2 13.02 18.89 -10.08
CA ARG A 2 11.78 18.19 -10.49
C ARG A 2 10.58 18.54 -9.62
N ARG A 3 10.78 18.87 -8.33
CA ARG A 3 9.69 19.30 -7.42
C ARG A 3 9.14 20.66 -7.86
N GLN A 4 10.00 21.60 -8.21
CA GLN A 4 9.59 22.89 -8.75
C GLN A 4 8.83 22.75 -10.08
N ARG A 5 9.24 21.82 -10.95
CA ARG A 5 8.51 21.58 -12.21
C ARG A 5 7.09 21.07 -12.00
N GLN A 6 6.85 20.17 -11.05
CA GLN A 6 5.50 19.70 -10.75
C GLN A 6 4.62 20.80 -10.12
N MET A 7 5.19 21.63 -9.25
CA MET A 7 4.48 22.80 -8.72
C MET A 7 4.18 23.81 -9.86
N CYS A 8 5.17 24.15 -10.69
CA CYS A 8 4.95 25.05 -11.83
C CYS A 8 3.96 24.51 -12.86
N ILE A 9 3.91 23.20 -13.11
CA ILE A 9 2.90 22.58 -13.97
C ILE A 9 1.52 22.73 -13.36
N ARG A 10 1.37 22.49 -12.06
CA ARG A 10 0.09 22.64 -11.33
C ARG A 10 -0.38 24.08 -11.26
N ASP A 11 0.53 25.03 -11.01
CA ASP A 11 0.22 26.48 -11.06
C ASP A 11 -0.25 26.90 -12.46
N ARG A 12 0.40 26.37 -13.52
CA ARG A 12 0.05 26.69 -14.90
C ARG A 12 -1.29 26.10 -15.33
N PHE A 13 -1.67 24.95 -14.76
CA PHE A 13 -2.97 24.31 -15.00
C PHE A 13 -4.03 24.71 -14.00
N GLY A 14 -3.74 25.64 -13.08
CA GLY A 14 -4.71 26.13 -12.11
C GLY A 14 -5.27 25.07 -11.17
N ILE A 15 -4.48 24.04 -10.83
CA ILE A 15 -4.94 22.90 -10.00
C ILE A 15 -4.99 23.31 -8.53
N SER A 16 -6.10 22.99 -7.84
CA SER A 16 -6.27 23.21 -6.40
C SER A 16 -5.11 22.60 -5.58
N PRO A 17 -4.59 23.28 -4.53
CA PRO A 17 -5.09 24.53 -3.88
C PRO A 17 -4.63 25.83 -4.56
N PHE A 18 -3.93 25.78 -5.68
CA PHE A 18 -3.37 26.95 -6.38
C PHE A 18 -4.29 27.49 -7.49
N GLY A 19 -5.47 26.88 -7.73
CA GLY A 19 -6.46 27.30 -8.70
C GLY A 19 -7.78 26.56 -8.53
N GLU A 20 -8.71 26.75 -9.46
CA GLU A 20 -10.06 26.17 -9.42
C GLU A 20 -10.16 24.77 -10.04
N GLU A 21 -9.15 24.34 -10.79
CA GLU A 21 -9.12 23.01 -11.40
C GLU A 21 -8.80 21.91 -10.38
N SER A 22 -9.43 20.76 -10.53
CA SER A 22 -9.22 19.65 -9.60
C SER A 22 -8.21 18.63 -10.14
N VAL A 23 -7.53 17.90 -9.24
CA VAL A 23 -6.68 16.74 -9.60
C VAL A 23 -7.51 15.52 -9.97
N LEU A 24 -8.83 15.63 -9.91
CA LEU A 24 -9.75 14.53 -10.16
C LEU A 24 -9.79 14.19 -11.65
N CYS A 25 -9.31 13.01 -11.99
CA CYS A 25 -9.45 12.46 -13.34
C CYS A 25 -9.84 10.98 -13.25
N LEU A 26 -10.59 10.51 -14.23
CA LEU A 26 -11.02 9.11 -14.35
C LEU A 26 -11.62 8.57 -13.04
N ASP A 27 -11.06 7.48 -12.51
CA ASP A 27 -11.58 6.77 -11.33
C ASP A 27 -11.53 7.63 -10.07
N LEU A 28 -10.56 8.53 -9.95
CA LEU A 28 -10.48 9.43 -8.81
C LEU A 28 -11.70 10.36 -8.73
N ASN A 29 -12.21 10.82 -9.89
CA ASN A 29 -13.42 11.63 -9.98
C ASN A 29 -14.72 10.78 -9.93
N GLY A 30 -14.73 9.63 -10.63
CA GLY A 30 -15.93 8.82 -10.77
C GLY A 30 -16.24 7.91 -9.58
N GLN A 31 -15.25 7.58 -8.75
CA GLN A 31 -15.39 6.57 -7.70
C GLN A 31 -14.81 7.02 -6.35
N TYR A 32 -13.52 7.40 -6.29
CA TYR A 32 -12.82 7.58 -5.01
C TYR A 32 -13.39 8.72 -4.15
N VAL A 33 -13.72 9.86 -4.73
CA VAL A 33 -14.28 10.99 -3.98
C VAL A 33 -15.53 10.54 -3.22
N TYR A 34 -16.45 9.88 -3.91
CA TYR A 34 -17.71 9.41 -3.32
C TYR A 34 -17.50 8.32 -2.27
N TYR A 35 -16.47 7.47 -2.43
CA TYR A 35 -16.14 6.47 -1.42
C TYR A 35 -15.56 7.11 -0.17
N PHE A 36 -14.73 8.13 -0.30
CA PHE A 36 -14.21 8.88 0.84
C PHE A 36 -15.31 9.70 1.54
N GLU A 37 -16.23 10.31 0.79
CA GLU A 37 -17.41 10.97 1.35
C GLU A 37 -18.24 9.97 2.16
N SER A 38 -18.59 8.84 1.56
CA SER A 38 -19.33 7.76 2.24
C SER A 38 -18.63 7.22 3.48
N LEU A 39 -17.29 7.12 3.45
CA LEU A 39 -16.51 6.71 4.61
C LEU A 39 -16.59 7.76 5.72
N ARG A 40 -16.51 9.03 5.37
CA ARG A 40 -16.68 10.14 6.35
C ARG A 40 -18.06 10.13 6.98
N ASP A 41 -19.10 9.97 6.17
CA ASP A 41 -20.48 9.85 6.66
C ASP A 41 -20.66 8.67 7.60
N ALA A 42 -19.98 7.54 7.34
CA ALA A 42 -20.01 6.38 8.21
C ALA A 42 -19.30 6.58 9.56
N PHE A 43 -18.31 7.51 9.64
CA PHE A 43 -17.56 7.77 10.88
C PHE A 43 -18.03 9.01 11.62
N TRP A 44 -18.46 10.06 10.93
CA TRP A 44 -18.79 11.36 11.53
C TRP A 44 -20.26 11.74 11.39
N GLY A 45 -21.05 10.99 10.60
CA GLY A 45 -22.47 11.19 10.34
C GLY A 45 -23.32 9.98 10.73
N ASP A 46 -24.46 9.85 10.08
CA ASP A 46 -25.44 8.77 10.31
C ASP A 46 -25.24 7.55 9.41
N GLY A 47 -24.12 7.47 8.68
CA GLY A 47 -23.79 6.39 7.78
C GLY A 47 -23.39 5.10 8.49
N SER A 48 -23.29 3.98 7.74
CA SER A 48 -22.86 2.68 8.25
C SER A 48 -21.61 2.20 7.52
N ILE A 49 -20.65 1.66 8.28
CA ILE A 49 -19.44 1.00 7.73
C ILE A 49 -19.76 -0.33 7.04
N PHE A 50 -20.90 -0.93 7.32
CA PHE A 50 -21.30 -2.23 6.75
C PHE A 50 -22.13 -2.09 5.49
N TYR A 51 -22.90 -1.02 5.35
CA TYR A 51 -23.87 -0.88 4.29
C TYR A 51 -24.00 0.56 3.80
N ASN A 52 -23.97 0.75 2.47
CA ASN A 52 -24.13 2.06 1.85
C ASN A 52 -25.33 2.06 0.90
N TRP A 53 -26.28 2.99 1.11
CA TRP A 53 -27.48 3.16 0.30
C TRP A 53 -27.22 3.85 -1.04
N SER A 54 -26.17 4.65 -1.13
CA SER A 54 -25.86 5.48 -2.30
C SER A 54 -25.14 4.73 -3.42
N ARG A 55 -24.77 3.43 -3.19
CA ARG A 55 -24.07 2.62 -4.16
C ARG A 55 -25.05 1.77 -4.99
N ASN A 56 -25.21 2.05 -6.29
CA ASN A 56 -25.90 1.16 -7.27
C ASN A 56 -27.15 0.43 -6.75
N LEU A 57 -28.11 1.09 -6.12
CA LEU A 57 -29.25 0.47 -5.43
C LEU A 57 -28.96 -0.10 -4.04
N SER A 58 -27.82 0.21 -3.44
CA SER A 58 -27.35 -0.25 -2.12
C SER A 58 -26.38 -1.45 -2.15
N GLY A 59 -25.49 -1.54 -1.15
CA GLY A 59 -24.57 -2.66 -1.10
C GLY A 59 -23.64 -2.71 0.11
N ASN A 60 -22.91 -3.81 0.20
CA ASN A 60 -21.90 -4.03 1.24
C ASN A 60 -20.75 -3.01 1.11
N PHE A 61 -20.67 -2.08 2.07
CA PHE A 61 -19.65 -1.03 2.08
C PHE A 61 -18.31 -1.54 2.64
N MET A 62 -18.31 -2.57 3.48
CA MET A 62 -17.10 -3.16 4.03
C MET A 62 -16.16 -3.68 2.94
N GLY A 63 -16.74 -4.23 1.85
CA GLY A 63 -15.96 -4.65 0.69
C GLY A 63 -15.26 -3.51 -0.03
N ILE A 64 -15.88 -2.32 -0.09
CA ILE A 64 -15.26 -1.11 -0.65
C ILE A 64 -14.16 -0.61 0.27
N ILE A 65 -14.42 -0.57 1.58
CA ILE A 65 -13.42 -0.14 2.57
C ILE A 65 -12.16 -0.99 2.42
N GLY A 66 -12.29 -2.31 2.43
CA GLY A 66 -11.15 -3.22 2.33
C GLY A 66 -10.43 -3.18 0.97
N TYR A 67 -11.10 -2.77 -0.11
CA TYR A 67 -10.47 -2.69 -1.43
C TYR A 67 -9.86 -1.31 -1.71
N TYR A 68 -10.57 -0.21 -1.38
CA TYR A 68 -10.19 1.14 -1.79
C TYR A 68 -9.66 2.01 -0.64
N LEU A 69 -10.13 1.79 0.60
CA LEU A 69 -10.07 2.78 1.68
C LEU A 69 -9.30 2.33 2.93
N ALA A 70 -8.89 1.07 3.03
CA ALA A 70 -8.24 0.53 4.23
C ALA A 70 -6.77 0.94 4.39
N SER A 71 -6.27 1.82 3.52
CA SER A 71 -4.92 2.38 3.62
C SER A 71 -4.76 3.22 4.90
N PRO A 72 -3.62 3.14 5.62
CA PRO A 72 -3.37 4.01 6.77
C PRO A 72 -3.36 5.51 6.39
N PHE A 73 -3.08 5.83 5.14
CA PHE A 73 -3.11 7.21 4.64
C PHE A 73 -4.53 7.77 4.47
N THR A 74 -5.55 6.93 4.47
CA THR A 74 -6.97 7.34 4.47
C THR A 74 -7.30 8.20 5.68
N LEU A 75 -6.59 8.02 6.81
CA LEU A 75 -6.75 8.88 7.99
C LEU A 75 -6.55 10.37 7.68
N ILE A 76 -5.73 10.72 6.70
CA ILE A 76 -5.52 12.12 6.28
C ILE A 76 -6.85 12.70 5.78
N VAL A 77 -7.58 11.95 4.94
CA VAL A 77 -8.87 12.36 4.39
C VAL A 77 -9.93 12.40 5.48
N MET A 78 -9.87 11.49 6.45
CA MET A 78 -10.81 11.42 7.57
C MET A 78 -10.67 12.58 8.56
N LEU A 79 -9.45 13.04 8.80
CA LEU A 79 -9.14 14.07 9.80
C LEU A 79 -9.39 15.50 9.28
N LEU A 80 -9.35 15.71 7.97
CA LEU A 80 -9.56 17.03 7.38
C LEU A 80 -11.07 17.32 7.19
N PRO A 81 -11.52 18.58 7.28
CA PRO A 81 -12.92 18.95 7.04
C PRO A 81 -13.40 18.57 5.64
N GLU A 82 -14.69 18.28 5.49
CA GLU A 82 -15.31 17.85 4.22
C GLU A 82 -15.05 18.83 3.07
N LYS A 83 -15.16 20.13 3.31
CA LYS A 83 -14.84 21.17 2.33
C LYS A 83 -13.43 21.10 1.73
N TRP A 84 -12.53 20.34 2.36
CA TRP A 84 -11.13 20.15 1.93
C TRP A 84 -10.88 18.77 1.34
N ILE A 85 -11.91 18.00 0.97
CA ILE A 85 -11.77 16.62 0.50
C ILE A 85 -10.80 16.52 -0.69
N LEU A 86 -10.88 17.44 -1.64
CA LEU A 86 -9.97 17.48 -2.79
C LEU A 86 -8.51 17.73 -2.40
N ALA A 87 -8.31 18.70 -1.51
CA ALA A 87 -6.97 18.97 -0.98
C ALA A 87 -6.44 17.81 -0.14
N SER A 88 -7.30 17.14 0.64
CA SER A 88 -6.93 15.98 1.44
C SER A 88 -6.50 14.79 0.59
N LEU A 89 -7.16 14.54 -0.54
CA LEU A 89 -6.76 13.53 -1.52
C LEU A 89 -5.39 13.83 -2.11
N LEU A 90 -5.14 15.08 -2.49
CA LEU A 90 -3.82 15.48 -2.98
C LEU A 90 -2.73 15.31 -1.90
N ILE A 91 -3.00 15.73 -0.66
CA ILE A 91 -2.07 15.56 0.46
C ILE A 91 -1.79 14.07 0.70
N MET A 92 -2.82 13.23 0.70
CA MET A 92 -2.70 11.77 0.84
C MET A 92 -1.79 11.18 -0.24
N GLN A 93 -1.98 11.54 -1.51
CA GLN A 93 -1.15 11.09 -2.63
C GLN A 93 0.32 11.51 -2.45
N LEU A 94 0.56 12.76 -2.08
CA LEU A 94 1.92 13.28 -1.83
C LEU A 94 2.57 12.58 -0.63
N CYS A 95 1.80 12.31 0.43
CA CYS A 95 2.29 11.55 1.59
C CYS A 95 2.66 10.11 1.21
N LYS A 96 1.87 9.44 0.37
CA LYS A 96 2.19 8.09 -0.13
C LYS A 96 3.48 8.08 -0.94
N LEU A 97 3.66 9.02 -1.87
CA LEU A 97 4.91 9.15 -2.64
C LEU A 97 6.11 9.44 -1.74
N GLY A 98 5.95 10.35 -0.79
CA GLY A 98 6.98 10.64 0.20
C GLY A 98 7.34 9.42 1.06
N ALA A 99 6.33 8.69 1.55
CA ALA A 99 6.51 7.47 2.32
C ALA A 99 7.22 6.38 1.50
N ALA A 100 6.87 6.19 0.22
CA ALA A 100 7.55 5.25 -0.67
C ALA A 100 9.05 5.59 -0.82
N GLY A 101 9.39 6.87 -0.96
CA GLY A 101 10.78 7.32 -0.97
C GLY A 101 11.49 7.05 0.35
N VAL A 102 10.84 7.33 1.48
CA VAL A 102 11.42 7.10 2.82
C VAL A 102 11.67 5.60 3.08
N THR A 103 10.71 4.75 2.79
CA THR A 103 10.83 3.30 3.00
C THR A 103 11.91 2.67 2.12
N PHE A 104 12.03 3.12 0.86
CA PHE A 104 13.08 2.66 -0.03
C PHE A 104 14.46 3.18 0.40
N SER A 105 14.56 4.43 0.86
CA SER A 105 15.81 4.96 1.44
C SER A 105 16.24 4.18 2.68
N TYR A 106 15.29 3.85 3.56
CA TYR A 106 15.54 3.00 4.72
C TYR A 106 16.09 1.62 4.30
N TYR A 107 15.47 0.97 3.31
CA TYR A 107 15.94 -0.30 2.77
C TYR A 107 17.39 -0.20 2.26
N LEU A 108 17.68 0.80 1.42
CA LEU A 108 19.02 0.99 0.84
C LEU A 108 20.08 1.19 1.92
N GLN A 109 19.81 2.03 2.92
CA GLN A 109 20.77 2.33 3.97
C GLN A 109 20.96 1.15 4.92
N LYS A 110 19.90 0.44 5.29
CA LYS A 110 19.95 -0.63 6.31
C LYS A 110 20.38 -1.97 5.75
N ARG A 111 20.04 -2.27 4.49
CA ARG A 111 20.29 -3.59 3.90
C ARG A 111 21.36 -3.60 2.80
N ARG A 112 21.62 -2.45 2.21
CA ARG A 112 22.60 -2.29 1.12
C ARG A 112 23.76 -1.38 1.50
N GLU A 113 23.78 -0.83 2.71
CA GLU A 113 24.83 0.06 3.24
C GLU A 113 25.12 1.25 2.31
N VAL A 114 24.14 1.67 1.54
CA VAL A 114 24.27 2.81 0.62
C VAL A 114 24.37 4.10 1.43
N SER A 115 25.32 4.96 1.08
CA SER A 115 25.48 6.25 1.76
C SER A 115 24.26 7.15 1.60
N ALA A 116 23.99 8.02 2.57
CA ALA A 116 22.79 8.84 2.63
C ALA A 116 22.54 9.68 1.36
N PRO A 117 23.52 10.33 0.70
CA PRO A 117 23.27 11.07 -0.54
C PRO A 117 22.82 10.19 -1.69
N HIS A 118 23.43 9.02 -1.85
CA HIS A 118 23.03 8.07 -2.91
C HIS A 118 21.67 7.44 -2.61
N ALA A 119 21.41 7.10 -1.34
CA ALA A 119 20.10 6.61 -0.92
C ALA A 119 19.00 7.64 -1.20
N LEU A 120 19.24 8.93 -0.96
CA LEU A 120 18.30 10.01 -1.28
C LEU A 120 18.06 10.11 -2.79
N LEU A 121 19.11 10.02 -3.61
CA LEU A 121 18.98 10.06 -5.07
C LEU A 121 18.12 8.90 -5.57
N PHE A 122 18.47 7.66 -5.22
CA PHE A 122 17.75 6.48 -5.68
C PHE A 122 16.32 6.40 -5.14
N SER A 123 16.09 6.82 -3.90
CA SER A 123 14.74 6.85 -3.32
C SER A 123 13.84 7.91 -3.97
N SER A 124 14.42 9.03 -4.39
CA SER A 124 13.70 10.04 -5.18
C SER A 124 13.32 9.50 -6.57
N MET A 125 14.20 8.74 -7.21
CA MET A 125 13.90 8.07 -8.49
C MET A 125 12.81 7.01 -8.31
N TYR A 126 12.86 6.23 -7.24
CA TYR A 126 11.84 5.23 -6.90
C TYR A 126 10.46 5.87 -6.68
N ALA A 127 10.39 6.91 -5.84
CA ALA A 127 9.13 7.61 -5.56
C ALA A 127 8.52 8.31 -6.78
N MET A 128 9.36 8.66 -7.77
CA MET A 128 8.95 9.41 -8.97
C MET A 128 9.01 8.57 -10.25
N MET A 129 9.06 7.25 -10.13
CA MET A 129 9.03 6.38 -11.32
C MET A 129 7.68 6.48 -12.05
N ALA A 130 7.66 6.12 -13.32
CA ALA A 130 6.48 6.22 -14.18
C ALA A 130 5.24 5.53 -13.56
N TYR A 131 5.41 4.35 -12.98
CA TYR A 131 4.33 3.64 -12.29
C TYR A 131 3.72 4.50 -11.16
N ALA A 132 4.56 5.08 -10.28
CA ALA A 132 4.08 5.90 -9.18
C ALA A 132 3.29 7.14 -9.63
N VAL A 133 3.74 7.75 -10.75
CA VAL A 133 3.07 8.93 -11.33
C VAL A 133 1.74 8.57 -11.99
N ILE A 134 1.71 7.46 -12.74
CA ILE A 134 0.48 6.98 -13.39
C ILE A 134 -0.55 6.57 -12.35
N GLN A 135 -0.14 5.87 -11.29
CA GLN A 135 -1.04 5.38 -10.24
C GLN A 135 -1.51 6.47 -9.25
N LEU A 136 -1.22 7.74 -9.50
CA LEU A 136 -1.90 8.84 -8.79
C LEU A 136 -3.41 8.87 -9.09
N ILE A 137 -3.84 8.30 -10.21
CA ILE A 137 -5.26 8.13 -10.56
C ILE A 137 -5.94 7.13 -9.61
N ASP A 138 -5.21 6.08 -9.25
CA ASP A 138 -5.64 4.99 -8.39
C ASP A 138 -4.76 4.91 -7.12
N PRO A 139 -4.96 5.77 -6.13
CA PRO A 139 -4.04 5.93 -5.00
C PRO A 139 -3.91 4.67 -4.12
N MET A 140 -4.83 3.70 -4.21
CA MET A 140 -4.74 2.42 -3.50
C MET A 140 -3.52 1.59 -3.93
N TRP A 141 -3.07 1.71 -5.19
CA TRP A 141 -1.93 0.96 -5.71
C TRP A 141 -0.60 1.47 -5.17
N LEU A 142 -0.55 2.73 -4.71
CA LEU A 142 0.66 3.33 -4.15
C LEU A 142 1.08 2.71 -2.81
N ASP A 143 0.16 2.06 -2.09
CA ASP A 143 0.49 1.37 -0.84
C ASP A 143 1.49 0.24 -1.08
N GLY A 144 1.41 -0.43 -2.23
CA GLY A 144 2.41 -1.42 -2.64
C GLY A 144 3.83 -0.87 -2.69
N LEU A 145 3.99 0.36 -3.22
CA LEU A 145 5.30 1.02 -3.27
C LEU A 145 5.83 1.37 -1.87
N VAL A 146 4.94 1.70 -0.94
CA VAL A 146 5.32 2.04 0.43
C VAL A 146 5.76 0.79 1.20
N PHE A 147 5.00 -0.31 1.10
CA PHE A 147 5.24 -1.49 1.93
C PHE A 147 6.26 -2.46 1.33
N LEU A 148 6.41 -2.53 0.01
CA LEU A 148 7.33 -3.46 -0.66
C LEU A 148 8.78 -3.37 -0.14
N PRO A 149 9.42 -2.19 -0.04
CA PRO A 149 10.78 -2.10 0.49
C PRO A 149 10.91 -2.58 1.94
N LEU A 150 9.89 -2.33 2.77
CA LEU A 150 9.86 -2.77 4.16
C LEU A 150 9.70 -4.30 4.26
N ILE A 151 8.85 -4.89 3.42
CA ILE A 151 8.64 -6.34 3.37
C ILE A 151 9.92 -7.04 2.93
N ILE A 152 10.61 -6.52 1.90
CA ILE A 152 11.89 -7.07 1.43
C ILE A 152 12.95 -6.95 2.54
N ALA A 153 13.11 -5.78 3.15
CA ALA A 153 14.04 -5.57 4.26
C ALA A 153 13.76 -6.53 5.42
N GLY A 154 12.49 -6.70 5.77
CA GLY A 154 12.04 -7.60 6.81
C GLY A 154 12.30 -9.07 6.50
N LEU A 155 12.09 -9.48 5.23
CA LEU A 155 12.38 -10.83 4.75
C LEU A 155 13.88 -11.15 4.84
N GLU A 156 14.72 -10.23 4.40
CA GLU A 156 16.18 -10.39 4.51
C GLU A 156 16.61 -10.49 5.98
N CYS A 157 16.06 -9.64 6.87
CA CYS A 157 16.29 -9.75 8.32
C CYS A 157 15.80 -11.10 8.91
N LEU A 158 14.69 -11.64 8.41
CA LEU A 158 14.19 -12.96 8.84
C LEU A 158 15.13 -14.08 8.42
N VAL A 159 15.69 -14.00 7.23
CA VAL A 159 16.60 -15.03 6.68
C VAL A 159 17.98 -14.96 7.32
N ASP A 160 18.49 -13.75 7.55
CA ASP A 160 19.86 -13.54 8.06
C ASP A 160 19.91 -13.58 9.60
N ASP A 161 19.02 -12.83 10.26
CA ASP A 161 19.03 -12.62 11.72
C ASP A 161 17.94 -13.43 12.45
N GLY A 162 17.00 -14.04 11.73
CA GLY A 162 15.84 -14.73 12.32
C GLY A 162 14.78 -13.79 12.90
N ARG A 163 14.84 -12.48 12.61
CA ARG A 163 13.90 -11.46 13.13
C ARG A 163 12.58 -11.49 12.39
N LYS A 164 11.55 -12.06 13.02
CA LYS A 164 10.23 -12.31 12.43
C LYS A 164 9.36 -11.07 12.29
N ILE A 165 9.39 -10.18 13.30
CA ILE A 165 8.49 -9.02 13.41
C ILE A 165 8.69 -8.03 12.25
N ASN A 166 9.93 -7.81 11.84
CA ASN A 166 10.27 -6.89 10.77
C ASN A 166 9.67 -7.28 9.41
N TYR A 167 9.34 -8.56 9.23
CA TYR A 167 8.65 -9.06 8.04
C TYR A 167 7.14 -9.15 8.25
N ALA A 168 6.68 -9.66 9.41
CA ALA A 168 5.27 -9.88 9.68
C ALA A 168 4.45 -8.59 9.67
N ILE A 169 4.96 -7.53 10.31
CA ILE A 169 4.24 -6.26 10.45
C ILE A 169 4.00 -5.58 9.10
N PRO A 170 5.02 -5.30 8.26
CA PRO A 170 4.78 -4.67 6.96
C PRO A 170 3.90 -5.52 6.04
N LEU A 171 4.03 -6.86 6.11
CA LEU A 171 3.18 -7.78 5.35
C LEU A 171 1.72 -7.68 5.80
N ALA A 172 1.45 -7.68 7.10
CA ALA A 172 0.11 -7.54 7.65
C ALA A 172 -0.52 -6.19 7.24
N PHE A 173 0.23 -5.10 7.39
CA PHE A 173 -0.24 -3.78 6.96
C PHE A 173 -0.53 -3.70 5.47
N MET A 174 0.27 -4.36 4.62
CA MET A 174 0.03 -4.42 3.18
C MET A 174 -1.29 -5.12 2.87
N PHE A 175 -1.56 -6.26 3.50
CA PHE A 175 -2.81 -7.01 3.29
C PHE A 175 -4.04 -6.29 3.87
N VAL A 176 -3.88 -5.52 4.96
CA VAL A 176 -4.93 -4.64 5.49
C VAL A 176 -5.20 -3.50 4.52
N ALA A 177 -4.14 -2.83 4.03
CA ALA A 177 -4.27 -1.67 3.16
C ALA A 177 -4.87 -2.03 1.79
N HIS A 178 -4.41 -3.14 1.19
CA HIS A 178 -4.89 -3.57 -0.13
C HIS A 178 -4.56 -5.05 -0.38
N PHE A 179 -5.56 -5.92 -0.26
CA PHE A 179 -5.36 -7.37 -0.36
C PHE A 179 -4.84 -7.82 -1.73
N TYR A 180 -5.32 -7.22 -2.84
CA TYR A 180 -4.95 -7.62 -4.20
C TYR A 180 -3.48 -7.35 -4.49
N ILE A 181 -2.98 -6.15 -4.18
CA ILE A 181 -1.55 -5.83 -4.27
C ILE A 181 -0.74 -6.66 -3.28
N GLY A 182 -1.27 -6.88 -2.06
CA GLY A 182 -0.67 -7.78 -1.07
C GLY A 182 -0.47 -9.19 -1.63
N PHE A 183 -1.44 -9.72 -2.38
CA PHE A 183 -1.33 -11.02 -3.03
C PHE A 183 -0.24 -11.02 -4.13
N MET A 184 -0.17 -10.00 -4.97
CA MET A 184 0.88 -9.87 -6.00
C MET A 184 2.27 -9.79 -5.35
N ILE A 185 2.40 -8.99 -4.28
CA ILE A 185 3.64 -8.90 -3.50
C ILE A 185 3.97 -10.25 -2.85
N ALA A 186 3.00 -11.00 -2.33
CA ALA A 186 3.25 -12.31 -1.73
C ALA A 186 3.82 -13.31 -2.74
N ILE A 187 3.32 -13.34 -3.97
CA ILE A 187 3.89 -14.15 -5.05
C ILE A 187 5.34 -13.75 -5.31
N PHE A 188 5.60 -12.44 -5.46
CA PHE A 188 6.96 -11.93 -5.65
C PHE A 188 7.88 -12.31 -4.48
N ILE A 189 7.41 -12.20 -3.25
CA ILE A 189 8.18 -12.50 -2.03
C ILE A 189 8.55 -14.00 -1.96
N VAL A 190 7.67 -14.91 -2.39
CA VAL A 190 8.01 -16.34 -2.46
C VAL A 190 9.18 -16.57 -3.43
N ILE A 191 9.12 -15.98 -4.62
CA ILE A 191 10.19 -16.08 -5.63
C ILE A 191 11.47 -15.45 -5.10
N TYR A 192 11.37 -14.25 -4.54
CA TYR A 192 12.51 -13.54 -3.96
C TYR A 192 13.13 -14.29 -2.78
N PHE A 193 12.30 -14.88 -1.89
CA PHE A 193 12.76 -15.70 -0.78
C PHE A 193 13.60 -16.89 -1.25
N ILE A 194 13.12 -17.64 -2.24
CA ILE A 194 13.86 -18.77 -2.82
C ILE A 194 15.21 -18.30 -3.36
N PHE A 195 15.19 -17.23 -4.17
CA PHE A 195 16.42 -16.66 -4.70
C PHE A 195 17.37 -16.21 -3.58
N TYR A 196 16.86 -15.44 -2.61
CA TYR A 196 17.67 -14.91 -1.52
C TYR A 196 18.18 -16.01 -0.59
N LEU A 197 17.42 -17.08 -0.38
CA LEU A 197 17.80 -18.22 0.44
C LEU A 197 19.03 -18.94 -0.12
N PHE A 198 19.15 -19.07 -1.44
CA PHE A 198 20.26 -19.80 -2.09
C PHE A 198 21.41 -18.90 -2.53
N PHE A 199 21.13 -17.68 -2.98
CA PHE A 199 22.12 -16.76 -3.57
C PHE A 199 22.41 -15.52 -2.72
N GLY A 200 21.74 -15.32 -1.60
CA GLY A 200 21.97 -14.19 -0.71
C GLY A 200 23.35 -14.22 -0.04
N THR A 201 23.66 -13.15 0.64
CA THR A 201 24.97 -12.90 1.29
C THR A 201 25.26 -14.00 2.33
N ASP A 202 26.53 -14.42 2.35
CA ASP A 202 27.15 -15.29 3.38
C ASP A 202 26.43 -16.63 3.66
N ARG A 203 26.39 -17.48 2.64
CA ARG A 203 25.79 -18.83 2.71
C ARG A 203 26.83 -19.93 3.01
N LYS A 204 28.13 -19.58 3.10
CA LYS A 204 29.20 -20.53 3.37
C LYS A 204 29.03 -21.17 4.74
N GLY A 205 28.90 -22.51 4.78
CA GLY A 205 28.82 -23.29 6.01
C GLY A 205 27.40 -23.57 6.55
N ARG A 206 26.32 -23.11 5.89
CA ARG A 206 24.95 -23.48 6.28
C ARG A 206 24.67 -24.98 5.99
N LYS A 207 24.11 -25.63 7.00
CA LYS A 207 23.67 -27.05 6.92
C LYS A 207 22.25 -27.14 6.35
N ALA A 208 21.88 -28.31 5.82
CA ALA A 208 20.51 -28.54 5.34
C ALA A 208 19.43 -28.19 6.40
N TYR A 209 19.72 -28.45 7.67
CA TYR A 209 18.84 -28.12 8.79
C TYR A 209 18.54 -26.62 8.88
N ASP A 210 19.52 -25.75 8.64
CA ASP A 210 19.36 -24.28 8.71
C ASP A 210 18.41 -23.78 7.62
N TYR A 211 18.45 -24.41 6.43
CA TYR A 211 17.52 -24.12 5.34
C TYR A 211 16.08 -24.49 5.71
N PHE A 212 15.87 -25.70 6.25
CA PHE A 212 14.53 -26.13 6.71
C PHE A 212 14.00 -25.23 7.83
N GLN A 213 14.83 -24.84 8.77
CA GLN A 213 14.45 -23.93 9.85
C GLN A 213 14.06 -22.55 9.30
N THR A 214 14.79 -22.02 8.31
CA THR A 214 14.51 -20.74 7.69
C THR A 214 13.19 -20.80 6.90
N ILE A 215 12.94 -21.87 6.15
CA ILE A 215 11.66 -22.10 5.47
C ILE A 215 10.51 -22.16 6.48
N GLY A 216 10.66 -22.93 7.55
CA GLY A 216 9.66 -23.01 8.62
C GLY A 216 9.37 -21.65 9.27
N ARG A 217 10.42 -20.84 9.50
CA ARG A 217 10.26 -19.45 10.00
C ARG A 217 9.49 -18.58 9.02
N MET A 218 9.80 -18.67 7.72
CA MET A 218 9.10 -17.94 6.65
C MET A 218 7.62 -18.30 6.63
N CYS A 219 7.29 -19.59 6.57
CA CYS A 219 5.90 -20.07 6.57
C CYS A 219 5.12 -19.60 7.80
N TYR A 220 5.68 -19.85 9.00
CA TYR A 220 5.06 -19.43 10.25
C TYR A 220 4.82 -17.90 10.30
N THR A 221 5.82 -17.11 9.90
CA THR A 221 5.74 -15.65 9.99
C THR A 221 4.76 -15.09 8.97
N THR A 222 4.70 -15.67 7.77
CA THR A 222 3.72 -15.30 6.74
C THR A 222 2.30 -15.60 7.21
N ILE A 223 2.05 -16.80 7.78
CA ILE A 223 0.75 -17.16 8.34
C ILE A 223 0.37 -16.20 9.47
N ALA A 224 1.29 -15.89 10.37
CA ALA A 224 1.03 -14.95 11.46
C ALA A 224 0.68 -13.54 10.93
N GLY A 225 1.39 -13.04 9.92
CA GLY A 225 1.08 -11.77 9.26
C GLY A 225 -0.31 -11.76 8.61
N LEU A 226 -0.67 -12.84 7.90
CA LEU A 226 -1.99 -13.00 7.30
C LEU A 226 -3.10 -13.11 8.36
N LEU A 227 -2.87 -13.81 9.46
CA LEU A 227 -3.83 -13.88 10.57
C LEU A 227 -4.05 -12.49 11.22
N CYS A 228 -3.00 -11.68 11.37
CA CYS A 228 -3.13 -10.31 11.85
C CYS A 228 -3.97 -9.43 10.88
N SER A 229 -3.93 -9.70 9.59
CA SER A 229 -4.71 -8.99 8.58
C SER A 229 -6.13 -9.56 8.37
N ALA A 230 -6.49 -10.66 9.04
CA ALA A 230 -7.75 -11.38 8.86
C ALA A 230 -8.99 -10.49 9.13
N ILE A 231 -8.87 -9.48 9.98
CA ILE A 231 -9.94 -8.51 10.26
C ILE A 231 -10.46 -7.82 8.99
N MET A 232 -9.58 -7.58 8.00
CA MET A 232 -9.94 -7.01 6.70
C MET A 232 -10.06 -8.07 5.60
N LEU A 233 -9.22 -9.12 5.63
CA LEU A 233 -9.22 -10.17 4.63
C LEU A 233 -10.50 -11.00 4.64
N LEU A 234 -11.04 -11.37 5.80
CA LEU A 234 -12.23 -12.22 5.88
C LEU A 234 -13.48 -11.54 5.29
N PRO A 235 -13.82 -10.27 5.65
CA PRO A 235 -14.91 -9.56 5.00
C PRO A 235 -14.72 -9.40 3.49
N MET A 236 -13.47 -9.21 3.04
CA MET A 236 -13.15 -9.10 1.62
C MET A 236 -13.39 -10.40 0.87
N VAL A 237 -12.88 -11.52 1.37
CA VAL A 237 -13.09 -12.85 0.77
C VAL A 237 -14.58 -13.16 0.74
N TYR A 238 -15.31 -12.87 1.81
CA TYR A 238 -16.77 -13.03 1.85
C TYR A 238 -17.47 -12.19 0.79
N THR A 239 -17.14 -10.91 0.67
CA THR A 239 -17.74 -10.02 -0.34
C THR A 239 -17.44 -10.49 -1.76
N LEU A 240 -16.22 -10.95 -2.02
CA LEU A 240 -15.83 -11.49 -3.33
C LEU A 240 -16.59 -12.79 -3.66
N SER A 241 -16.83 -13.65 -2.67
CA SER A 241 -17.58 -14.89 -2.87
C SER A 241 -19.05 -14.65 -3.19
N GLN A 242 -19.63 -13.57 -2.66
CA GLN A 242 -21.04 -13.22 -2.93
C GLN A 242 -21.24 -12.46 -4.26
N GLY A 243 -20.24 -11.72 -4.75
CA GLY A 243 -20.43 -10.76 -5.84
C GLY A 243 -19.83 -11.12 -7.20
N LYS A 244 -18.99 -12.15 -7.31
CA LYS A 244 -18.29 -12.50 -8.56
C LYS A 244 -18.42 -13.94 -9.02
N MET A 245 -19.06 -14.81 -8.26
CA MET A 245 -19.24 -16.21 -8.66
C MET A 245 -20.55 -16.47 -9.43
N GLU A 246 -21.40 -15.46 -9.62
CA GLU A 246 -22.67 -15.59 -10.39
C GLU A 246 -22.58 -15.08 -11.84
N PHE A 247 -21.38 -14.94 -12.42
CA PHE A 247 -21.23 -14.76 -13.87
C PHE A 247 -21.01 -16.11 -14.58
N THR A 248 -21.73 -17.12 -14.18
CA THR A 248 -21.90 -18.35 -14.96
C THR A 248 -23.39 -18.56 -15.21
N GLU A 249 -23.84 -17.96 -16.28
CA GLU A 249 -24.75 -18.47 -17.32
C GLU A 249 -25.30 -17.34 -18.19
#